data_aa73c918df3492780f4b2f43c15a3b75
#
_entry.id   aa73c918df3492780f4b2f43c15a3b75
#
_cell.length_a   1.000
_cell.length_b   1.000
_cell.length_c   1.000
_cell.angle_alpha   90.00
_cell.angle_beta   90.00
_cell.angle_gamma   90.00
#
_symmetry.space_group_name_H-M   'P 1'
#
loop_
_entity.id
_entity.type
_entity.pdbx_description
1 polymer ?
#
loop_
_entity_poly.entity_id
_entity_poly.type
_entity_poly.pdbx_seq_one_letter_code
_entity_poly.pdbx_strand_id
1 'polypeptide(L)'
;MIILDFGSGETCKNDEKYVEKMIDSLAMVDKGDKDIVIKWQLFNNIPYKDRKLSALKPVIFLHAYVYAEKYGYKTTASVFDLETLIFLSCYDVPFIKLANRPELYEYSRVIRATGHKAVVSVGNSKLFSCLTKEHESVIPLCCVSEYPALAHDYIKTFSNLMHEGLSDHTTDFFLYHTYQPKIYECHYKLEDSTGPDAGVYARTPEQLKEIL
;
A
#
# COMPACT_ATOMS: atom_id res chain seq x y z
N MET A 1 -10.64 0.36 7.24
CA MET A 1 -10.10 -0.08 5.92
C MET A 1 -8.69 -0.63 6.13
N ILE A 2 -8.39 -1.77 5.55
CA ILE A 2 -7.04 -2.39 5.53
C ILE A 2 -6.53 -2.35 4.09
N ILE A 3 -5.32 -1.81 3.89
CA ILE A 3 -4.64 -1.77 2.60
C ILE A 3 -3.50 -2.80 2.66
N LEU A 4 -3.54 -3.79 1.78
CA LEU A 4 -2.51 -4.80 1.67
C LEU A 4 -1.62 -4.51 0.45
N ASP A 5 -0.35 -4.17 0.69
CA ASP A 5 0.62 -3.90 -0.36
C ASP A 5 1.21 -5.21 -0.90
N PHE A 6 0.75 -5.64 -2.05
CA PHE A 6 1.20 -6.84 -2.76
C PHE A 6 2.53 -6.63 -3.50
N GLY A 7 3.10 -5.43 -3.39
CA GLY A 7 4.41 -5.09 -3.95
C GLY A 7 4.42 -4.87 -5.46
N SER A 8 5.58 -5.08 -6.03
CA SER A 8 5.90 -4.87 -7.44
C SER A 8 5.86 -6.17 -8.27
N GLY A 9 6.27 -6.08 -9.53
CA GLY A 9 6.42 -7.25 -10.39
C GLY A 9 7.43 -8.27 -9.90
N GLU A 10 8.38 -7.90 -9.04
CA GLU A 10 9.28 -8.84 -8.38
C GLU A 10 8.53 -9.73 -7.39
N THR A 11 7.65 -9.15 -6.59
CA THR A 11 6.91 -9.86 -5.54
C THR A 11 5.95 -10.89 -6.12
N CYS A 12 5.24 -10.53 -7.20
CA CYS A 12 4.30 -11.42 -7.89
C CYS A 12 4.91 -12.17 -9.09
N LYS A 13 6.24 -12.08 -9.30
CA LYS A 13 6.97 -12.73 -10.40
C LYS A 13 6.48 -12.31 -11.81
N ASN A 14 5.70 -11.23 -11.91
CA ASN A 14 4.97 -10.82 -13.13
C ASN A 14 4.22 -12.00 -13.81
N ASP A 15 3.64 -12.90 -12.99
CA ASP A 15 2.96 -14.12 -13.40
C ASP A 15 1.50 -14.10 -12.94
N GLU A 16 0.58 -14.29 -13.88
CA GLU A 16 -0.87 -14.24 -13.62
C GLU A 16 -1.32 -15.30 -12.60
N LYS A 17 -0.80 -16.53 -12.72
CA LYS A 17 -1.16 -17.61 -11.78
C LYS A 17 -0.63 -17.36 -10.39
N TYR A 18 0.53 -16.67 -10.30
CA TYR A 18 1.06 -16.30 -9.00
C TYR A 18 0.24 -15.18 -8.35
N VAL A 19 -0.22 -14.21 -9.14
CA VAL A 19 -1.18 -13.18 -8.70
C VAL A 19 -2.48 -13.80 -8.20
N GLU A 20 -3.05 -14.75 -8.95
CA GLU A 20 -4.23 -15.52 -8.54
C GLU A 20 -3.98 -16.23 -7.20
N LYS A 21 -2.85 -16.95 -7.08
CA LYS A 21 -2.44 -17.61 -5.83
C LYS A 21 -2.34 -16.63 -4.64
N MET A 22 -1.82 -15.43 -4.86
CA MET A 22 -1.74 -14.40 -3.81
C MET A 22 -3.13 -13.96 -3.35
N ILE A 23 -4.04 -13.70 -4.29
CA ILE A 23 -5.41 -13.25 -4.00
C ILE A 23 -6.23 -14.38 -3.38
N ASP A 24 -6.15 -15.61 -3.89
CA ASP A 24 -6.84 -16.78 -3.35
C ASP A 24 -6.40 -17.05 -1.90
N SER A 25 -5.08 -16.96 -1.63
CA SER A 25 -4.53 -17.16 -0.29
C SER A 25 -5.01 -16.09 0.71
N LEU A 26 -5.21 -14.85 0.27
CA LEU A 26 -5.86 -13.82 1.08
C LEU A 26 -7.33 -14.17 1.35
N ALA A 27 -8.07 -14.56 0.32
CA ALA A 27 -9.49 -14.90 0.43
C ALA A 27 -9.74 -16.10 1.37
N MET A 28 -8.80 -17.03 1.48
CA MET A 28 -8.90 -18.16 2.41
C MET A 28 -8.84 -17.75 3.89
N VAL A 29 -8.26 -16.61 4.22
CA VAL A 29 -8.08 -16.15 5.60
C VAL A 29 -8.97 -14.96 5.95
N ASP A 30 -9.51 -14.27 4.96
CA ASP A 30 -10.45 -13.18 5.14
C ASP A 30 -11.81 -13.69 5.61
N LYS A 31 -12.30 -13.14 6.72
CA LYS A 31 -13.63 -13.48 7.29
C LYS A 31 -14.74 -12.58 6.72
N GLY A 32 -14.40 -11.60 5.89
CA GLY A 32 -15.35 -10.64 5.33
C GLY A 32 -15.79 -9.51 6.28
N ASP A 33 -15.15 -9.39 7.44
CA ASP A 33 -15.48 -8.38 8.45
C ASP A 33 -14.78 -7.04 8.22
N LYS A 34 -13.82 -6.99 7.30
CA LYS A 34 -12.98 -5.83 7.03
C LYS A 34 -13.13 -5.32 5.61
N ASP A 35 -13.04 -4.00 5.45
CA ASP A 35 -12.92 -3.38 4.12
C ASP A 35 -11.44 -3.47 3.69
N ILE A 36 -11.15 -4.42 2.78
CA ILE A 36 -9.80 -4.71 2.30
C ILE A 36 -9.61 -4.12 0.91
N VAL A 37 -8.47 -3.45 0.71
CA VAL A 37 -8.01 -2.95 -0.59
C VAL A 37 -6.66 -3.58 -0.92
N ILE A 38 -6.58 -4.26 -2.05
CA ILE A 38 -5.32 -4.78 -2.59
C ILE A 38 -4.60 -3.63 -3.31
N LYS A 39 -3.35 -3.39 -2.92
CA LYS A 39 -2.52 -2.35 -3.50
C LYS A 39 -1.26 -2.92 -4.13
N TRP A 40 -0.98 -2.52 -5.36
CA TRP A 40 0.23 -2.83 -6.11
C TRP A 40 1.19 -1.64 -6.17
N GLN A 41 2.36 -1.82 -6.79
CA GLN A 41 3.32 -0.75 -7.04
C GLN A 41 3.58 -0.62 -8.54
N LEU A 42 3.26 0.55 -9.11
CA LEU A 42 3.41 0.86 -10.53
C LEU A 42 4.51 1.90 -10.73
N PHE A 43 5.50 1.56 -11.52
CA PHE A 43 6.58 2.47 -11.92
C PHE A 43 7.16 2.03 -13.26
N ASN A 44 7.56 2.99 -14.10
CA ASN A 44 8.31 2.73 -15.33
C ASN A 44 9.81 2.86 -15.10
N ASN A 45 10.20 3.85 -14.28
CA ASN A 45 11.57 4.02 -13.86
C ASN A 45 11.74 3.44 -12.45
N ILE A 46 12.80 2.63 -12.26
CA ILE A 46 13.09 2.00 -10.96
C ILE A 46 13.20 3.09 -9.89
N PRO A 47 12.32 3.10 -8.87
CA PRO A 47 12.27 4.17 -7.89
C PRO A 47 13.45 4.16 -6.90
N TYR A 48 14.29 3.11 -6.94
CA TYR A 48 15.45 2.94 -6.06
C TYR A 48 16.69 2.64 -6.89
N LYS A 49 17.69 3.53 -6.87
CA LYS A 49 18.90 3.46 -7.71
C LYS A 49 19.72 2.18 -7.55
N ASP A 50 19.66 1.54 -6.37
CA ASP A 50 20.52 0.41 -6.00
C ASP A 50 19.80 -0.95 -5.95
N ARG A 51 18.54 -1.03 -6.38
CA ARG A 51 17.76 -2.26 -6.33
C ARG A 51 17.27 -2.66 -7.71
N LYS A 52 17.59 -3.88 -8.13
CA LYS A 52 16.97 -4.48 -9.31
C LYS A 52 15.52 -4.83 -8.96
N LEU A 53 14.61 -3.92 -9.26
CA LEU A 53 13.18 -4.13 -9.13
C LEU A 53 12.59 -4.44 -10.50
N SER A 54 11.74 -5.43 -10.56
CA SER A 54 10.90 -5.68 -11.72
C SER A 54 9.62 -4.86 -11.61
N ALA A 55 9.40 -3.92 -12.53
CA ALA A 55 8.14 -3.20 -12.62
C ALA A 55 6.98 -4.17 -12.83
N LEU A 56 5.85 -3.90 -12.21
CA LEU A 56 4.62 -4.64 -12.50
C LEU A 56 4.16 -4.31 -13.92
N LYS A 57 4.03 -5.35 -14.76
CA LYS A 57 3.56 -5.17 -16.13
C LYS A 57 2.10 -4.71 -16.13
N PRO A 58 1.70 -3.76 -16.99
CA PRO A 58 0.31 -3.30 -17.07
C PRO A 58 -0.71 -4.42 -17.26
N VAL A 59 -0.39 -5.43 -18.05
CA VAL A 59 -1.26 -6.60 -18.27
C VAL A 59 -1.46 -7.43 -17.00
N ILE A 60 -0.43 -7.54 -16.16
CA ILE A 60 -0.51 -8.25 -14.87
C ILE A 60 -1.33 -7.44 -13.86
N PHE A 61 -1.18 -6.11 -13.85
CA PHE A 61 -2.05 -5.24 -13.04
C PHE A 61 -3.51 -5.38 -13.45
N LEU A 62 -3.81 -5.35 -14.75
CA LEU A 62 -5.17 -5.53 -15.27
C LEU A 62 -5.74 -6.89 -14.87
N HIS A 63 -4.95 -7.96 -14.99
CA HIS A 63 -5.36 -9.30 -14.56
C HIS A 63 -5.68 -9.32 -13.05
N ALA A 64 -4.79 -8.74 -12.22
CA ALA A 64 -5.01 -8.64 -10.78
C ALA A 64 -6.26 -7.83 -10.43
N TYR A 65 -6.49 -6.71 -11.11
CA TYR A 65 -7.66 -5.84 -10.94
C TYR A 65 -8.96 -6.61 -11.18
N VAL A 66 -9.06 -7.32 -12.31
CA VAL A 66 -10.26 -8.10 -12.67
C VAL A 66 -10.41 -9.33 -11.76
N TYR A 67 -9.30 -10.01 -11.42
CA TYR A 67 -9.34 -11.21 -10.60
C TYR A 67 -9.80 -10.94 -9.17
N ALA A 68 -9.35 -9.84 -8.57
CA ALA A 68 -9.71 -9.43 -7.21
C ALA A 68 -11.22 -9.18 -7.05
N GLU A 69 -11.88 -8.69 -8.10
CA GLU A 69 -13.34 -8.45 -8.10
C GLU A 69 -14.16 -9.73 -7.86
N LYS A 70 -13.64 -10.91 -8.20
CA LYS A 70 -14.32 -12.20 -7.91
C LYS A 70 -14.57 -12.42 -6.43
N TYR A 71 -13.73 -11.84 -5.58
CA TYR A 71 -13.81 -11.91 -4.13
C TYR A 71 -14.39 -10.63 -3.50
N GLY A 72 -14.77 -9.65 -4.34
CA GLY A 72 -15.28 -8.35 -3.87
C GLY A 72 -14.19 -7.38 -3.41
N TYR A 73 -12.91 -7.70 -3.65
CA TYR A 73 -11.82 -6.80 -3.29
C TYR A 73 -11.68 -5.65 -4.28
N LYS A 74 -11.49 -4.45 -3.75
CA LYS A 74 -11.07 -3.31 -4.55
C LYS A 74 -9.55 -3.35 -4.76
N THR A 75 -9.11 -2.89 -5.93
CA THR A 75 -7.69 -2.86 -6.28
C THR A 75 -7.23 -1.44 -6.57
N THR A 76 -6.03 -1.09 -6.17
CA THR A 76 -5.36 0.18 -6.44
C THR A 76 -3.84 -0.02 -6.60
N ALA A 77 -3.10 1.08 -6.74
CA ALA A 77 -1.64 1.02 -6.71
C ALA A 77 -1.00 2.29 -6.11
N SER A 78 0.25 2.13 -5.66
CA SER A 78 1.19 3.25 -5.52
C SER A 78 1.75 3.60 -6.90
N VAL A 79 1.83 4.89 -7.21
CA VAL A 79 2.43 5.40 -8.44
C VAL A 79 3.71 6.17 -8.12
N PHE A 80 4.73 6.03 -8.98
CA PHE A 80 6.04 6.62 -8.76
C PHE A 80 6.47 7.57 -9.90
N ASP A 81 5.67 7.67 -10.93
CA ASP A 81 5.88 8.58 -12.06
C ASP A 81 4.53 9.01 -12.67
N LEU A 82 4.57 10.07 -13.48
CA LEU A 82 3.36 10.64 -14.09
C LEU A 82 2.67 9.66 -15.04
N GLU A 83 3.42 8.83 -15.71
CA GLU A 83 2.91 7.89 -16.72
C GLU A 83 2.06 6.80 -16.05
N THR A 84 2.55 6.23 -14.94
CA THR A 84 1.80 5.25 -14.14
C THR A 84 0.62 5.89 -13.40
N LEU A 85 0.71 7.16 -13.03
CA LEU A 85 -0.43 7.91 -12.50
C LEU A 85 -1.53 8.05 -13.55
N ILE A 86 -1.19 8.48 -14.78
CA ILE A 86 -2.15 8.61 -15.88
C ILE A 86 -2.78 7.24 -16.19
N PHE A 87 -1.96 6.18 -16.27
CA PHE A 87 -2.46 4.82 -16.48
C PHE A 87 -3.49 4.43 -15.42
N LEU A 88 -3.16 4.58 -14.14
CA LEU A 88 -4.04 4.17 -13.05
C LEU A 88 -5.31 5.03 -12.96
N SER A 89 -5.25 6.30 -13.33
CA SER A 89 -6.41 7.20 -13.32
C SER A 89 -7.50 6.85 -14.35
N CYS A 90 -7.22 5.92 -15.27
CA CYS A 90 -8.20 5.39 -16.20
C CYS A 90 -9.07 4.26 -15.61
N TYR A 91 -8.80 3.81 -14.38
CA TYR A 91 -9.53 2.74 -13.71
C TYR A 91 -10.38 3.28 -12.54
N ASP A 92 -11.45 2.58 -12.24
CA ASP A 92 -12.26 2.86 -11.03
C ASP A 92 -11.54 2.29 -9.80
N VAL A 93 -10.63 3.08 -9.23
CA VAL A 93 -9.89 2.71 -8.04
C VAL A 93 -10.34 3.52 -6.82
N PRO A 94 -10.36 2.96 -5.61
CA PRO A 94 -10.86 3.65 -4.41
C PRO A 94 -10.03 4.89 -4.05
N PHE A 95 -8.76 4.89 -4.41
CA PHE A 95 -7.79 5.97 -4.26
C PHE A 95 -6.54 5.67 -5.07
N ILE A 96 -5.67 6.65 -5.24
CA ILE A 96 -4.30 6.47 -5.78
C ILE A 96 -3.31 6.74 -4.64
N LYS A 97 -2.33 5.83 -4.47
CA LYS A 97 -1.37 5.90 -3.36
C LYS A 97 -0.08 6.62 -3.77
N LEU A 98 0.42 7.46 -2.88
CA LEU A 98 1.76 8.05 -2.96
C LEU A 98 2.62 7.54 -1.79
N ALA A 99 3.80 7.04 -2.11
CA ALA A 99 4.79 6.60 -1.11
C ALA A 99 5.33 7.81 -0.30
N ASN A 100 6.00 7.55 0.84
CA ASN A 100 6.68 8.57 1.63
C ASN A 100 7.94 9.09 0.90
N ARG A 101 7.71 9.85 -0.17
CA ARG A 101 8.73 10.44 -1.04
C ARG A 101 8.32 11.86 -1.37
N PRO A 102 9.05 12.89 -0.87
CA PRO A 102 8.66 14.29 -1.04
C PRO A 102 8.44 14.71 -2.50
N GLU A 103 9.21 14.14 -3.43
CA GLU A 103 9.09 14.41 -4.86
C GLU A 103 7.77 13.94 -5.50
N LEU A 104 7.03 13.04 -4.82
CA LEU A 104 5.74 12.56 -5.30
C LEU A 104 4.55 13.37 -4.76
N TYR A 105 4.76 14.19 -3.73
CA TYR A 105 3.63 14.85 -3.05
C TYR A 105 2.88 15.83 -3.95
N GLU A 106 3.54 16.44 -4.92
CA GLU A 106 2.88 17.30 -5.91
C GLU A 106 1.84 16.56 -6.76
N TYR A 107 2.01 15.23 -6.94
CA TYR A 107 1.03 14.42 -7.67
C TYR A 107 -0.31 14.33 -6.95
N SER A 108 -0.40 14.64 -5.67
CA SER A 108 -1.68 14.71 -4.96
C SER A 108 -2.66 15.68 -5.62
N ARG A 109 -2.16 16.78 -6.19
CA ARG A 109 -2.96 17.76 -6.94
C ARG A 109 -3.43 17.21 -8.29
N VAL A 110 -2.56 16.47 -8.99
CA VAL A 110 -2.91 15.81 -10.26
C VAL A 110 -3.95 14.72 -10.00
N ILE A 111 -3.76 13.89 -8.98
CA ILE A 111 -4.72 12.84 -8.57
C ILE A 111 -6.10 13.45 -8.32
N ARG A 112 -6.18 14.53 -7.56
CA ARG A 112 -7.47 15.21 -7.31
C ARG A 112 -8.10 15.77 -8.58
N ALA A 113 -7.30 16.29 -9.51
CA ALA A 113 -7.79 16.79 -10.79
C ALA A 113 -8.40 15.68 -11.67
N THR A 114 -8.02 14.41 -11.47
CA THR A 114 -8.66 13.25 -12.11
C THR A 114 -9.91 12.75 -11.39
N GLY A 115 -10.30 13.38 -10.28
CA GLY A 115 -11.48 13.00 -9.49
C GLY A 115 -11.21 11.91 -8.43
N HIS A 116 -9.97 11.41 -8.31
CA HIS A 116 -9.61 10.41 -7.34
C HIS A 116 -9.19 11.00 -5.97
N LYS A 117 -9.27 10.18 -4.93
CA LYS A 117 -8.65 10.46 -3.63
C LYS A 117 -7.17 10.11 -3.69
N ALA A 118 -6.33 10.88 -2.99
CA ALA A 118 -4.92 10.57 -2.79
C ALA A 118 -4.69 10.04 -1.38
N VAL A 119 -4.13 8.85 -1.23
CA VAL A 119 -3.61 8.35 0.05
C VAL A 119 -2.10 8.54 0.03
N VAL A 120 -1.56 9.27 1.01
CA VAL A 120 -0.17 9.74 1.00
C VAL A 120 0.55 9.30 2.27
N SER A 121 1.57 8.44 2.14
CA SER A 121 2.46 8.15 3.28
C SER A 121 3.39 9.33 3.55
N VAL A 122 3.53 9.70 4.81
CA VAL A 122 4.34 10.85 5.25
C VAL A 122 5.24 10.50 6.42
N GLY A 123 6.49 10.97 6.38
CA GLY A 123 7.54 10.66 7.35
C GLY A 123 7.63 11.63 8.53
N ASN A 124 6.71 12.60 8.66
CA ASN A 124 6.73 13.52 9.80
C ASN A 124 5.33 14.03 10.17
N SER A 125 5.16 14.30 11.47
CA SER A 125 3.88 14.72 12.05
C SER A 125 3.40 16.10 11.59
N LYS A 126 4.30 17.00 11.26
CA LYS A 126 3.95 18.34 10.79
C LYS A 126 3.29 18.27 9.40
N LEU A 127 3.89 17.52 8.48
CA LEU A 127 3.32 17.30 7.14
C LEU A 127 1.99 16.54 7.23
N PHE A 128 1.90 15.52 8.09
CA PHE A 128 0.64 14.82 8.36
C PHE A 128 -0.47 15.80 8.72
N SER A 129 -0.21 16.67 9.72
CA SER A 129 -1.18 17.66 10.19
C SER A 129 -1.52 18.74 9.15
N CYS A 130 -0.59 19.06 8.25
CA CYS A 130 -0.86 19.97 7.14
C CYS A 130 -1.80 19.34 6.12
N LEU A 131 -1.50 18.12 5.67
CA LEU A 131 -2.30 17.42 4.66
C LEU A 131 -3.72 17.11 5.15
N THR A 132 -3.89 16.76 6.42
CA THR A 132 -5.22 16.53 7.03
C THR A 132 -6.12 17.77 6.95
N LYS A 133 -5.54 18.97 6.89
CA LYS A 133 -6.27 20.24 6.82
C LYS A 133 -6.41 20.78 5.38
N GLU A 134 -5.61 20.27 4.46
CA GLU A 134 -5.53 20.83 3.10
C GLU A 134 -6.79 20.50 2.29
N HIS A 135 -7.20 19.25 2.27
CA HIS A 135 -8.35 18.81 1.51
C HIS A 135 -8.82 17.41 1.94
N GLU A 136 -10.13 17.19 2.02
CA GLU A 136 -10.74 15.91 2.42
C GLU A 136 -10.42 14.73 1.49
N SER A 137 -10.02 14.99 0.24
CA SER A 137 -9.59 13.97 -0.71
C SER A 137 -8.09 13.61 -0.63
N VAL A 138 -7.34 14.21 0.32
CA VAL A 138 -5.96 13.85 0.62
C VAL A 138 -5.90 13.22 2.00
N ILE A 139 -5.54 11.95 2.06
CA ILE A 139 -5.56 11.15 3.28
C ILE A 139 -4.12 10.76 3.63
N PRO A 140 -3.52 11.37 4.67
CA PRO A 140 -2.16 11.02 5.07
C PRO A 140 -2.13 9.73 5.90
N LEU A 141 -1.05 8.95 5.73
CA LEU A 141 -0.68 7.81 6.58
C LEU A 141 0.66 8.10 7.27
N CYS A 142 0.73 7.88 8.59
CA CYS A 142 1.99 7.88 9.33
C CYS A 142 2.90 6.77 8.79
N CYS A 143 4.14 7.09 8.43
CA CYS A 143 5.05 6.13 7.79
C CYS A 143 6.48 6.35 8.26
N VAL A 144 7.15 5.29 8.67
CA VAL A 144 8.60 5.25 8.87
C VAL A 144 9.20 4.47 7.70
N SER A 145 10.13 5.09 6.95
CA SER A 145 10.70 4.52 5.71
C SER A 145 11.92 3.62 5.99
N GLU A 146 11.85 2.82 7.06
CA GLU A 146 12.79 1.76 7.37
C GLU A 146 12.11 0.40 7.19
N TYR A 147 12.88 -0.63 6.78
CA TYR A 147 12.36 -1.93 6.38
C TYR A 147 13.25 -3.08 6.92
N PRO A 148 12.96 -3.66 8.10
CA PRO A 148 11.85 -3.34 9.00
C PRO A 148 12.06 -2.04 9.77
N ALA A 149 10.95 -1.40 10.17
CA ALA A 149 10.93 -0.26 11.06
C ALA A 149 10.73 -0.71 12.53
N LEU A 150 11.11 0.15 13.47
CA LEU A 150 10.87 -0.07 14.88
C LEU A 150 9.59 0.67 15.33
N ALA A 151 8.77 0.04 16.14
CA ALA A 151 7.57 0.67 16.72
C ALA A 151 7.89 1.96 17.50
N HIS A 152 9.07 2.00 18.16
CA HIS A 152 9.55 3.18 18.86
C HIS A 152 9.64 4.42 17.96
N ASP A 153 10.09 4.27 16.71
CA ASP A 153 10.28 5.40 15.80
C ASP A 153 8.94 5.98 15.34
N TYR A 154 7.92 5.14 15.16
CA TYR A 154 6.54 5.59 14.93
C TYR A 154 6.00 6.36 16.15
N ILE A 155 6.14 5.81 17.35
CA ILE A 155 5.65 6.43 18.59
C ILE A 155 6.31 7.79 18.80
N LYS A 156 7.62 7.87 18.63
CA LYS A 156 8.40 9.11 18.76
C LYS A 156 7.97 10.17 17.75
N THR A 157 7.68 9.77 16.50
CA THR A 157 7.41 10.72 15.41
C THR A 157 5.95 11.16 15.35
N PHE A 158 5.01 10.25 15.60
CA PHE A 158 3.59 10.45 15.26
C PHE A 158 2.65 10.41 16.47
N SER A 159 3.01 9.72 17.55
CA SER A 159 2.15 9.58 18.73
C SER A 159 0.70 9.21 18.34
N ASN A 160 -0.29 10.00 18.77
CA ASN A 160 -1.72 9.74 18.54
C ASN A 160 -2.19 9.92 17.08
N LEU A 161 -1.37 10.48 16.19
CA LEU A 161 -1.74 10.65 14.78
C LEU A 161 -1.93 9.32 14.06
N MET A 162 -1.30 8.24 14.55
CA MET A 162 -1.43 6.89 13.97
C MET A 162 -2.86 6.35 14.01
N HIS A 163 -3.72 6.86 14.89
CA HIS A 163 -5.14 6.52 14.90
C HIS A 163 -5.85 6.93 13.59
N GLU A 164 -5.44 8.00 12.94
CA GLU A 164 -6.05 8.45 11.68
C GLU A 164 -5.63 7.59 10.50
N GLY A 165 -4.34 7.22 10.43
CA GLY A 165 -3.83 6.37 9.37
C GLY A 165 -2.38 5.95 9.60
N LEU A 166 -2.10 4.69 9.30
CA LEU A 166 -0.80 4.06 9.53
C LEU A 166 -0.38 3.23 8.33
N SER A 167 0.83 3.45 7.83
CA SER A 167 1.56 2.57 6.90
C SER A 167 2.68 1.90 7.68
N ASP A 168 2.47 0.63 8.02
CA ASP A 168 3.24 -0.13 9.00
C ASP A 168 4.31 -1.00 8.35
N HIS A 169 5.57 -0.77 8.71
CA HIS A 169 6.73 -1.56 8.29
C HIS A 169 7.40 -2.32 9.44
N THR A 170 6.72 -2.45 10.58
CA THR A 170 7.21 -3.27 11.70
C THR A 170 7.06 -4.77 11.39
N THR A 171 7.48 -5.64 12.29
CA THR A 171 7.43 -7.09 12.08
C THR A 171 6.23 -7.77 12.77
N ASP A 172 5.41 -7.01 13.49
CA ASP A 172 4.24 -7.50 14.24
C ASP A 172 3.04 -6.55 14.09
N PHE A 173 1.95 -6.80 14.79
CA PHE A 173 0.75 -5.97 14.79
C PHE A 173 0.60 -5.11 16.06
N PHE A 174 1.68 -4.88 16.80
CA PHE A 174 1.65 -4.07 18.02
C PHE A 174 1.07 -2.67 17.79
N LEU A 175 1.50 -1.98 16.73
CA LEU A 175 0.99 -0.65 16.41
C LEU A 175 -0.49 -0.67 16.00
N TYR A 176 -0.91 -1.67 15.23
CA TYR A 176 -2.30 -1.86 14.85
C TYR A 176 -3.20 -2.03 16.08
N HIS A 177 -2.86 -2.92 17.00
CA HIS A 177 -3.65 -3.17 18.22
C HIS A 177 -3.64 -1.97 19.18
N THR A 178 -2.51 -1.29 19.30
CA THR A 178 -2.35 -0.15 20.21
C THR A 178 -3.13 1.08 19.75
N TYR A 179 -3.06 1.40 18.45
CA TYR A 179 -3.60 2.65 17.93
C TYR A 179 -4.92 2.49 17.16
N GLN A 180 -5.30 1.29 16.78
CA GLN A 180 -6.54 0.97 16.06
C GLN A 180 -6.80 1.96 14.89
N PRO A 181 -5.88 2.06 13.92
CA PRO A 181 -5.94 3.07 12.87
C PRO A 181 -7.19 2.91 12.01
N LYS A 182 -7.83 4.02 11.65
CA LYS A 182 -8.98 4.05 10.72
C LYS A 182 -8.59 3.46 9.36
N ILE A 183 -7.35 3.73 8.94
CA ILE A 183 -6.74 3.19 7.73
C ILE A 183 -5.40 2.56 8.11
N TYR A 184 -5.26 1.27 7.86
CA TYR A 184 -4.04 0.50 8.12
C TYR A 184 -3.47 -0.06 6.82
N GLU A 185 -2.21 0.20 6.56
CA GLU A 185 -1.48 -0.36 5.42
C GLU A 185 -0.32 -1.21 5.92
N CYS A 186 -0.16 -2.41 5.36
CA CYS A 186 1.03 -3.24 5.55
C CYS A 186 1.36 -4.01 4.28
N HIS A 187 2.61 -4.45 4.14
CA HIS A 187 3.02 -5.32 3.03
C HIS A 187 2.48 -6.73 3.19
N TYR A 188 2.17 -7.36 2.06
CA TYR A 188 1.64 -8.72 1.96
C TYR A 188 2.54 -9.57 1.07
N LYS A 189 2.73 -10.84 1.46
CA LYS A 189 3.52 -11.81 0.68
C LYS A 189 3.01 -13.23 0.86
N LEU A 190 3.39 -14.11 -0.05
CA LEU A 190 3.42 -15.55 0.17
C LEU A 190 4.81 -15.96 0.69
N GLU A 191 4.94 -17.16 1.23
CA GLU A 191 6.21 -17.67 1.75
C GLU A 191 7.32 -17.72 0.68
N ASP A 192 6.95 -17.97 -0.58
CA ASP A 192 7.85 -18.05 -1.71
C ASP A 192 7.92 -16.75 -2.55
N SER A 193 7.35 -15.65 -2.05
CA SER A 193 7.51 -14.32 -2.64
C SER A 193 8.94 -13.81 -2.46
N THR A 194 9.41 -13.06 -3.44
CA THR A 194 10.77 -12.50 -3.47
C THR A 194 10.75 -10.98 -3.65
N GLY A 195 11.92 -10.38 -3.59
CA GLY A 195 12.08 -8.94 -3.78
C GLY A 195 11.97 -8.13 -2.49
N PRO A 196 12.23 -6.82 -2.59
CA PRO A 196 12.29 -5.94 -1.42
C PRO A 196 10.96 -5.82 -0.68
N ASP A 197 9.82 -5.95 -1.36
CA ASP A 197 8.49 -5.85 -0.74
C ASP A 197 8.10 -7.12 0.02
N ALA A 198 8.85 -8.23 -0.13
CA ALA A 198 8.64 -9.50 0.54
C ALA A 198 9.55 -9.72 1.75
N GLY A 199 10.08 -8.66 2.37
CA GLY A 199 10.92 -8.72 3.55
C GLY A 199 10.21 -9.27 4.79
N VAL A 200 10.90 -9.28 5.93
CA VAL A 200 10.37 -9.77 7.21
C VAL A 200 9.22 -8.92 7.77
N TYR A 201 9.06 -7.71 7.29
CA TYR A 201 7.97 -6.78 7.62
C TYR A 201 6.70 -7.03 6.80
N ALA A 202 6.76 -7.85 5.73
CA ALA A 202 5.58 -8.23 4.96
C ALA A 202 4.86 -9.40 5.62
N ARG A 203 3.53 -9.32 5.68
CA ARG A 203 2.67 -10.29 6.35
C ARG A 203 2.28 -11.42 5.40
N THR A 204 2.32 -12.64 5.90
CA THR A 204 1.76 -13.81 5.22
C THR A 204 0.25 -13.90 5.48
N PRO A 205 -0.51 -14.68 4.67
CA PRO A 205 -1.92 -14.95 4.94
C PRO A 205 -2.15 -15.46 6.38
N GLU A 206 -1.28 -16.34 6.87
CA GLU A 206 -1.41 -16.89 8.21
C GLU A 206 -1.29 -15.83 9.31
N GLN A 207 -0.34 -14.90 9.15
CA GLN A 207 -0.19 -13.79 10.10
C GLN A 207 -1.38 -12.83 10.05
N LEU A 208 -1.95 -12.59 8.87
CA LEU A 208 -3.11 -11.69 8.70
C LEU A 208 -4.37 -12.17 9.43
N LYS A 209 -4.50 -13.47 9.75
CA LYS A 209 -5.62 -14.01 10.57
C LYS A 209 -5.77 -13.30 11.92
N GLU A 210 -4.70 -12.65 12.40
CA GLU A 210 -4.72 -11.93 13.68
C GLU A 210 -5.57 -10.65 13.60
N ILE A 211 -5.69 -10.04 12.41
CA ILE A 211 -6.35 -8.76 12.23
C ILE A 211 -7.55 -8.78 11.26
N LEU A 212 -7.73 -9.89 10.50
CA LEU A 212 -8.85 -10.12 9.56
C LEU A 212 -10.01 -10.97 10.18
#